data_c896cd37e59ded39e3a1155e6ebf6d54
#
_entry.id   c896cd37e59ded39e3a1155e6ebf6d54
#
_cell.length_a   1.000
_cell.length_b   1.000
_cell.length_c   1.000
_cell.angle_alpha   90.00
_cell.angle_beta   90.00
_cell.angle_gamma   90.00
#
_symmetry.space_group_name_H-M   'P 1'
#
loop_
_entity.id
_entity.type
_entity.pdbx_description
1 polymer ?
#
loop_
_entity_poly.entity_id
_entity_poly.type
_entity_poly.pdbx_seq_one_letter_code
_entity_poly.pdbx_strand_id
1 'polypeptide(L)'
;MTKIRKFIERIDDELEDAKHYAEKYIECKAKGNSDRASKYHAMAEDELKHAAWLHEMTAGEITELDKVFRPTEELQRRWDDSNARYVERAAWVRRMLEM
;
A
#
# COMPACT_ATOMS: atom_id res chain seq x y z
N MET A 1 10.74 8.18 -15.32
CA MET A 1 11.29 7.01 -14.61
C MET A 1 11.45 7.30 -13.13
N THR A 2 12.11 8.40 -12.77
CA THR A 2 12.24 8.80 -11.36
C THR A 2 10.87 8.96 -10.68
N LYS A 3 9.90 9.54 -11.37
CA LYS A 3 8.55 9.73 -10.87
C LYS A 3 7.88 8.39 -10.52
N ILE A 4 8.00 7.40 -11.41
CA ILE A 4 7.43 6.06 -11.19
C ILE A 4 8.10 5.38 -10.02
N ARG A 5 9.44 5.48 -9.91
CA ARG A 5 10.18 4.91 -8.76
C ARG A 5 9.72 5.52 -7.45
N LYS A 6 9.52 6.85 -7.40
CA LYS A 6 9.03 7.54 -6.20
C LYS A 6 7.62 7.09 -5.83
N PHE A 7 6.74 6.89 -6.80
CA PHE A 7 5.41 6.36 -6.54
C PHE A 7 5.48 4.95 -5.96
N ILE A 8 6.35 4.09 -6.50
CA ILE A 8 6.55 2.72 -5.98
C ILE A 8 7.02 2.78 -4.52
N GLU A 9 8.00 3.62 -4.21
CA GLU A 9 8.48 3.81 -2.85
C GLU A 9 7.37 4.28 -1.91
N ARG A 10 6.54 5.22 -2.37
CA ARG A 10 5.41 5.73 -1.61
C ARG A 10 4.36 4.66 -1.34
N ILE A 11 4.07 3.80 -2.32
CA ILE A 11 3.15 2.67 -2.12
C ILE A 11 3.68 1.77 -0.99
N ASP A 12 4.96 1.42 -1.03
CA ASP A 12 5.58 0.59 0.00
C ASP A 12 5.51 1.25 1.38
N ASP A 13 5.75 2.56 1.46
CA ASP A 13 5.69 3.32 2.72
C ASP A 13 4.27 3.32 3.31
N GLU A 14 3.25 3.54 2.47
CA GLU A 14 1.86 3.54 2.92
C GLU A 14 1.42 2.16 3.40
N LEU A 15 1.88 1.10 2.73
CA LEU A 15 1.60 -0.27 3.14
C LEU A 15 2.27 -0.62 4.47
N GLU A 16 3.49 -0.14 4.69
CA GLU A 16 4.20 -0.33 5.95
C GLU A 16 3.48 0.39 7.09
N ASP A 17 3.03 1.62 6.85
CA ASP A 17 2.26 2.39 7.82
C ASP A 17 0.93 1.71 8.13
N ALA A 18 0.24 1.20 7.09
CA ALA A 18 -1.01 0.48 7.28
C ALA A 18 -0.83 -0.76 8.17
N LYS A 19 0.23 -1.52 7.91
CA LYS A 19 0.57 -2.69 8.71
C LYS A 19 0.83 -2.32 10.16
N HIS A 20 1.61 -1.27 10.37
CA HIS A 20 1.94 -0.78 11.72
C HIS A 20 0.67 -0.42 12.50
N TYR A 21 -0.25 0.33 11.88
CA TYR A 21 -1.51 0.70 12.51
C TYR A 21 -2.40 -0.52 12.76
N ALA A 22 -2.42 -1.48 11.85
CA ALA A 22 -3.17 -2.72 12.05
C ALA A 22 -2.63 -3.53 13.23
N GLU A 23 -1.32 -3.59 13.40
CA GLU A 23 -0.69 -4.22 14.56
C GLU A 23 -1.09 -3.52 15.85
N LYS A 24 -1.09 -2.18 15.86
CA LYS A 24 -1.54 -1.39 17.00
C LYS A 24 -3.02 -1.60 17.31
N TYR A 25 -3.84 -1.73 16.27
CA TYR A 25 -5.26 -2.07 16.43
C TYR A 25 -5.43 -3.39 17.19
N ILE A 26 -4.74 -4.44 16.76
CA ILE A 26 -4.81 -5.77 17.40
C ILE A 26 -4.35 -5.68 18.85
N GLU A 27 -3.23 -4.99 19.10
CA GLU A 27 -2.68 -4.81 20.44
C GLU A 27 -3.67 -4.10 21.37
N CYS A 28 -4.25 -2.99 20.93
CA CYS A 28 -5.21 -2.22 21.73
C CYS A 28 -6.49 -3.01 21.99
N LYS A 29 -6.96 -3.75 20.98
CA LYS A 29 -8.15 -4.60 21.11
C LYS A 29 -7.93 -5.69 22.16
N ALA A 30 -6.76 -6.33 22.14
CA ALA A 30 -6.41 -7.36 23.11
C ALA A 30 -6.36 -6.83 24.54
N LYS A 31 -5.99 -5.56 24.72
CA LYS A 31 -5.95 -4.89 26.02
C LYS A 31 -7.29 -4.32 26.46
N GLY A 32 -8.33 -4.46 25.65
CA GLY A 32 -9.65 -3.92 25.96
C GLY A 32 -9.78 -2.42 25.74
N ASN A 33 -8.80 -1.78 25.06
CA ASN A 33 -8.85 -0.37 24.74
C ASN A 33 -9.56 -0.16 23.40
N SER A 34 -10.88 -0.23 23.42
CA SER A 34 -11.70 -0.19 22.20
C SER A 34 -11.65 1.18 21.49
N ASP A 35 -11.49 2.26 22.25
CA ASP A 35 -11.40 3.60 21.65
C ASP A 35 -10.14 3.75 20.81
N ARG A 36 -8.98 3.40 21.35
CA ARG A 36 -7.74 3.44 20.60
C ARG A 36 -7.72 2.42 19.46
N ALA A 37 -8.24 1.23 19.69
CA ALA A 37 -8.34 0.21 18.65
C ALA A 37 -9.12 0.74 17.46
N SER A 38 -10.26 1.40 17.69
CA SER A 38 -11.07 1.98 16.62
C SER A 38 -10.30 3.04 15.84
N LYS A 39 -9.54 3.89 16.52
CA LYS A 39 -8.72 4.92 15.86
C LYS A 39 -7.62 4.32 15.00
N TYR A 40 -6.89 3.33 15.52
CA TYR A 40 -5.85 2.65 14.73
C TYR A 40 -6.43 1.90 13.54
N HIS A 41 -7.61 1.30 13.70
CA HIS A 41 -8.32 0.66 12.61
C HIS A 41 -8.60 1.66 11.47
N ALA A 42 -9.14 2.83 11.82
CA ALA A 42 -9.42 3.89 10.85
C ALA A 42 -8.14 4.39 10.17
N MET A 43 -7.05 4.56 10.93
CA MET A 43 -5.78 5.00 10.38
C MET A 43 -5.20 3.97 9.40
N ALA A 44 -5.31 2.69 9.71
CA ALA A 44 -4.87 1.63 8.79
C ALA A 44 -5.68 1.63 7.51
N GLU A 45 -7.00 1.81 7.60
CA GLU A 45 -7.87 1.91 6.43
C GLU A 45 -7.52 3.11 5.55
N ASP A 46 -7.19 4.24 6.16
CA ASP A 46 -6.77 5.44 5.43
C ASP A 46 -5.47 5.19 4.66
N GLU A 47 -4.49 4.54 5.29
CA GLU A 47 -3.24 4.21 4.62
C GLU A 47 -3.44 3.22 3.47
N LEU A 48 -4.37 2.27 3.61
CA LEU A 48 -4.73 1.37 2.51
C LEU A 48 -5.34 2.12 1.34
N LYS A 49 -6.17 3.13 1.61
CA LYS A 49 -6.75 3.99 0.56
C LYS A 49 -5.65 4.78 -0.16
N HIS A 50 -4.71 5.35 0.60
CA HIS A 50 -3.58 6.07 0.01
C HIS A 50 -2.76 5.16 -0.89
N ALA A 51 -2.46 3.95 -0.44
CA ALA A 51 -1.73 2.97 -1.23
C ALA A 51 -2.50 2.61 -2.52
N ALA A 52 -3.82 2.42 -2.42
CA ALA A 52 -4.65 2.11 -3.58
C ALA A 52 -4.64 3.24 -4.61
N TRP A 53 -4.75 4.49 -4.17
CA TRP A 53 -4.70 5.65 -5.07
C TRP A 53 -3.33 5.79 -5.73
N LEU A 54 -2.26 5.63 -4.97
CA LEU A 54 -0.90 5.68 -5.52
C LEU A 54 -0.67 4.54 -6.51
N HIS A 55 -1.16 3.36 -6.22
CA HIS A 55 -1.08 2.20 -7.11
C HIS A 55 -1.80 2.49 -8.44
N GLU A 56 -3.01 3.02 -8.36
CA GLU A 56 -3.80 3.38 -9.55
C GLU A 56 -3.09 4.45 -10.39
N MET A 57 -2.57 5.50 -9.74
CA MET A 57 -1.83 6.55 -10.44
C MET A 57 -0.56 6.01 -11.11
N THR A 58 0.14 5.10 -10.44
CA THR A 58 1.34 4.49 -10.98
C THR A 58 1.02 3.63 -12.21
N ALA A 59 -0.05 2.84 -12.14
CA ALA A 59 -0.52 2.05 -13.28
C ALA A 59 -0.83 2.95 -14.48
N GLY A 60 -1.47 4.10 -14.22
CA GLY A 60 -1.76 5.10 -15.25
C GLY A 60 -0.49 5.67 -15.88
N GLU A 61 0.51 6.00 -15.08
CA GLU A 61 1.79 6.51 -15.57
C GLU A 61 2.52 5.48 -16.43
N ILE A 62 2.49 4.21 -16.05
CA ILE A 62 3.09 3.12 -16.83
C ILE A 62 2.38 3.00 -18.19
N THR A 63 1.05 3.05 -18.20
CA THR A 63 0.25 2.97 -19.40
C THR A 63 0.56 4.15 -20.36
N GLU A 64 0.65 5.37 -19.83
CA GLU A 64 0.98 6.54 -20.63
C GLU A 64 2.40 6.46 -21.20
N LEU A 65 3.35 5.98 -20.40
CA LEU A 65 4.72 5.78 -20.83
C LEU A 65 4.81 4.79 -22.00
N ASP A 66 4.07 3.68 -21.91
CA ASP A 66 4.08 2.62 -22.93
C ASP A 66 3.57 3.10 -24.30
N LYS A 67 2.74 4.15 -24.33
CA LYS A 67 2.27 4.76 -25.57
C LYS A 67 3.38 5.49 -26.33
N VAL A 68 4.40 5.97 -25.61
CA VAL A 68 5.50 6.76 -26.20
C VAL A 68 6.70 5.86 -26.49
N PHE A 69 7.12 5.06 -25.54
CA PHE A 69 8.18 4.06 -25.70
C PHE A 69 8.04 2.99 -24.62
N ARG A 70 8.50 1.78 -24.96
CA ARG A 70 8.42 0.64 -24.08
C ARG A 70 9.26 0.88 -22.82
N PRO A 71 8.71 0.63 -21.61
CA PRO A 71 9.47 0.68 -20.38
C PRO A 71 10.66 -0.28 -20.43
N THR A 72 11.74 0.07 -19.73
CA THR A 72 12.89 -0.84 -19.62
C THR A 72 12.49 -2.10 -18.86
N GLU A 73 13.23 -3.18 -19.07
CA GLU A 73 12.98 -4.44 -18.34
C GLU A 73 13.10 -4.22 -16.83
N GLU A 74 14.07 -3.41 -16.39
CA GLU A 74 14.23 -3.08 -14.98
C GLU A 74 13.01 -2.38 -14.42
N LEU A 75 12.49 -1.37 -15.12
CA LEU A 75 11.32 -0.62 -14.66
C LEU A 75 10.08 -1.51 -14.63
N GLN A 76 9.89 -2.34 -15.66
CA GLN A 76 8.78 -3.27 -15.72
C GLN A 76 8.83 -4.26 -14.57
N ARG A 77 10.01 -4.79 -14.27
CA ARG A 77 10.20 -5.72 -13.15
C ARG A 77 9.91 -5.05 -11.82
N ARG A 78 10.38 -3.81 -11.62
CA ARG A 78 10.09 -3.05 -10.39
C ARG A 78 8.60 -2.84 -10.21
N TRP A 79 7.89 -2.55 -11.29
CA TRP A 79 6.44 -2.39 -11.25
C TRP A 79 5.73 -3.71 -10.95
N ASP A 80 6.13 -4.79 -11.61
CA ASP A 80 5.55 -6.12 -11.38
C ASP A 80 5.75 -6.56 -9.93
N ASP A 81 6.95 -6.36 -9.39
CA ASP A 81 7.26 -6.68 -7.99
C ASP A 81 6.43 -5.81 -7.03
N SER A 82 6.32 -4.51 -7.32
CA SER A 82 5.51 -3.58 -6.52
C SER A 82 4.05 -4.01 -6.51
N ASN A 83 3.51 -4.37 -7.67
CA ASN A 83 2.13 -4.81 -7.79
C ASN A 83 1.90 -6.08 -6.95
N ALA A 84 2.81 -7.04 -7.02
CA ALA A 84 2.74 -8.27 -6.23
C ALA A 84 2.77 -7.97 -4.73
N ARG A 85 3.68 -7.10 -4.29
CA ARG A 85 3.75 -6.70 -2.89
C ARG A 85 2.48 -5.99 -2.43
N TYR A 86 1.95 -5.10 -3.27
CA TYR A 86 0.73 -4.38 -2.96
C TYR A 86 -0.44 -5.34 -2.72
N VAL A 87 -0.66 -6.26 -3.65
CA VAL A 87 -1.76 -7.23 -3.55
C VAL A 87 -1.63 -8.06 -2.27
N GLU A 88 -0.44 -8.59 -2.01
CA GLU A 88 -0.19 -9.44 -0.85
C GLU A 88 -0.31 -8.67 0.47
N ARG A 89 0.35 -7.53 0.57
CA ARG A 89 0.39 -6.75 1.82
C ARG A 89 -0.95 -6.11 2.14
N ALA A 90 -1.65 -5.58 1.14
CA ALA A 90 -2.97 -5.01 1.35
C ALA A 90 -3.96 -6.08 1.83
N ALA A 91 -3.92 -7.28 1.25
CA ALA A 91 -4.76 -8.38 1.69
C ALA A 91 -4.43 -8.79 3.13
N TRP A 92 -3.15 -8.83 3.49
CA TRP A 92 -2.71 -9.16 4.83
C TRP A 92 -3.22 -8.15 5.87
N VAL A 93 -3.08 -6.86 5.58
CA VAL A 93 -3.57 -5.79 6.46
C VAL A 93 -5.08 -5.90 6.65
N ARG A 94 -5.82 -6.14 5.57
CA ARG A 94 -7.29 -6.29 5.65
C ARG A 94 -7.67 -7.45 6.57
N ARG A 95 -6.96 -8.57 6.50
CA ARG A 95 -7.19 -9.70 7.40
C ARG A 95 -6.90 -9.34 8.85
N MET A 96 -5.83 -8.59 9.11
CA MET A 96 -5.52 -8.11 10.45
C MET A 96 -6.64 -7.23 11.01
N LEU A 97 -7.22 -6.37 10.17
CA LEU A 97 -8.30 -5.47 10.59
C LEU A 97 -9.63 -6.21 10.86
N GLU A 98 -9.75 -7.43 10.37
CA GLU A 98 -10.91 -8.28 10.65
C GLU A 98 -10.77 -9.07 11.96
N MET A 99 -9.60 -9.10 12.53
CA MET A 99 -9.37 -9.75 13.81
C MET A 99 -9.94 -8.90 14.96
#